data_9319a477e64fe4dd9573097b706a82dd
#
_entry.id   9319a477e64fe4dd9573097b706a82dd
#
_cell.length_a   1.000
_cell.length_b   1.000
_cell.length_c   1.000
_cell.angle_alpha   90.00
_cell.angle_beta   90.00
_cell.angle_gamma   90.00
#
_symmetry.space_group_name_H-M   'P 1'
#
loop_
_entity.id
_entity.type
_entity.pdbx_description
1 polymer ?
#
loop_
_entity_poly.entity_id
_entity_poly.type
_entity_poly.pdbx_seq_one_letter_code
_entity_poly.pdbx_strand_id
1 'polypeptide(L)'
;YIAGVKADAQLAAAHPQVQEGFCGMTIKGVTYDEKKTAGERLVLACSELPNAEEKVIGSYRGFELSLRFDTFRSEYQALLKGQRKYTVPLGTDPLGNIIRLDNSLNNFPERINSAENELATLHQQQAAAQIEVEKPFPQEEELAEKSARLAELNAQLDVCLLYTSPSPRDLS
;
A
#
# COMPACT_ATOMS: atom_id res chain seq x y z
N TYR A 1 -6.44 2.36 -6.78
CA TYR A 1 -6.36 3.19 -5.57
C TYR A 1 -6.95 4.56 -5.78
N ILE A 2 -6.42 5.36 -6.72
CA ILE A 2 -6.79 6.76 -6.98
C ILE A 2 -8.30 6.92 -7.25
N ALA A 3 -8.89 6.06 -8.10
CA ALA A 3 -10.32 6.11 -8.41
C ALA A 3 -11.20 5.96 -7.16
N GLY A 4 -10.86 5.02 -6.26
CA GLY A 4 -11.58 4.83 -5.00
C GLY A 4 -11.46 6.02 -4.07
N VAL A 5 -10.25 6.62 -3.94
CA VAL A 5 -10.06 7.81 -3.11
C VAL A 5 -10.80 9.03 -3.69
N LYS A 6 -10.83 9.17 -5.03
CA LYS A 6 -11.63 10.25 -5.69
C LYS A 6 -13.13 10.10 -5.43
N ALA A 7 -13.65 8.87 -5.49
CA ALA A 7 -15.06 8.61 -5.18
C ALA A 7 -15.37 8.92 -3.69
N ASP A 8 -14.49 8.54 -2.78
CA ASP A 8 -14.64 8.84 -1.34
C ASP A 8 -14.52 10.34 -1.05
N ALA A 9 -13.66 11.06 -1.78
CA ALA A 9 -13.59 12.52 -1.71
C ALA A 9 -14.91 13.19 -2.14
N GLN A 10 -15.55 12.67 -3.19
CA GLN A 10 -16.86 13.14 -3.62
C GLN A 10 -17.95 12.82 -2.58
N LEU A 11 -17.89 11.64 -1.96
CA LEU A 11 -18.81 11.27 -0.87
C LEU A 11 -18.68 12.22 0.33
N ALA A 12 -17.44 12.52 0.74
CA ALA A 12 -17.18 13.48 1.82
C ALA A 12 -17.65 14.90 1.48
N ALA A 13 -17.48 15.32 0.21
CA ALA A 13 -17.94 16.63 -0.27
C ALA A 13 -19.46 16.73 -0.35
N ALA A 14 -20.16 15.64 -0.64
CA ALA A 14 -21.63 15.58 -0.63
C ALA A 14 -22.23 15.71 0.80
N HIS A 15 -21.42 15.46 1.84
CA HIS A 15 -21.79 15.59 3.24
C HIS A 15 -20.91 16.66 3.92
N PRO A 16 -21.05 17.95 3.55
CA PRO A 16 -20.20 19.01 4.08
C PRO A 16 -20.47 19.22 5.56
N GLN A 17 -19.49 19.79 6.26
CA GLN A 17 -19.66 20.26 7.63
C GLN A 17 -20.66 21.42 7.64
N VAL A 18 -21.79 21.25 8.30
CA VAL A 18 -22.83 22.28 8.47
C VAL A 18 -22.64 22.88 9.87
N GLN A 19 -22.84 24.15 10.04
CA GLN A 19 -22.76 24.93 11.30
C GLN A 19 -21.70 24.44 12.32
N GLU A 20 -20.81 25.32 12.74
CA GLU A 20 -19.68 25.05 13.67
C GLU A 20 -18.71 23.94 13.26
N GLY A 21 -18.70 23.55 11.96
CA GLY A 21 -17.79 22.55 11.46
C GLY A 21 -18.13 21.09 11.86
N PHE A 22 -19.41 20.78 12.11
CA PHE A 22 -19.88 19.42 12.38
C PHE A 22 -21.18 19.12 11.61
N CYS A 23 -21.23 17.94 10.97
CA CYS A 23 -22.37 17.53 10.14
C CYS A 23 -23.28 16.50 10.81
N GLY A 24 -23.08 16.25 12.11
CA GLY A 24 -23.75 15.16 12.81
C GLY A 24 -23.04 13.81 12.65
N MET A 25 -23.23 12.94 13.62
CA MET A 25 -22.71 11.56 13.62
C MET A 25 -23.81 10.62 14.13
N THR A 26 -23.99 9.51 13.44
CA THR A 26 -24.91 8.46 13.88
C THR A 26 -24.14 7.37 14.60
N ILE A 27 -24.51 7.06 15.86
CA ILE A 27 -23.92 5.97 16.65
C ILE A 27 -25.06 5.14 17.22
N LYS A 28 -25.05 3.82 16.96
CA LYS A 28 -26.07 2.87 17.40
C LYS A 28 -27.51 3.31 17.07
N GLY A 29 -27.70 3.92 15.89
CA GLY A 29 -29.00 4.39 15.41
C GLY A 29 -29.46 5.74 15.97
N VAL A 30 -28.67 6.39 16.82
CA VAL A 30 -28.95 7.73 17.34
C VAL A 30 -28.03 8.73 16.66
N THR A 31 -28.62 9.81 16.13
CA THR A 31 -27.86 10.90 15.50
C THR A 31 -27.55 11.97 16.54
N TYR A 32 -26.29 12.38 16.59
CA TYR A 32 -25.79 13.44 17.48
C TYR A 32 -25.34 14.61 16.62
N ASP A 33 -25.97 15.76 16.82
CA ASP A 33 -25.71 16.98 16.04
C ASP A 33 -24.67 17.88 16.71
N GLU A 34 -24.35 17.63 17.97
CA GLU A 34 -23.33 18.36 18.72
C GLU A 34 -21.99 17.58 18.74
N LYS A 35 -20.93 18.27 18.38
CA LYS A 35 -19.56 17.69 18.27
C LYS A 35 -19.08 17.05 19.57
N LYS A 36 -19.32 17.72 20.71
CA LYS A 36 -18.90 17.25 22.03
C LYS A 36 -19.61 15.95 22.40
N THR A 37 -20.93 15.97 22.30
CA THR A 37 -21.81 14.83 22.65
C THR A 37 -21.50 13.61 21.74
N ALA A 38 -21.30 13.85 20.45
CA ALA A 38 -20.88 12.80 19.51
C ALA A 38 -19.53 12.18 19.90
N GLY A 39 -18.56 13.02 20.27
CA GLY A 39 -17.25 12.56 20.72
C GLY A 39 -17.30 11.74 22.02
N GLU A 40 -18.11 12.19 23.00
CA GLU A 40 -18.32 11.46 24.26
C GLU A 40 -18.96 10.09 24.01
N ARG A 41 -19.95 10.03 23.10
CA ARG A 41 -20.59 8.77 22.72
C ARG A 41 -19.65 7.84 21.94
N LEU A 42 -18.75 8.40 21.13
CA LEU A 42 -17.72 7.63 20.43
C LEU A 42 -16.76 6.98 21.43
N VAL A 43 -16.28 7.73 22.42
CA VAL A 43 -15.38 7.20 23.47
C VAL A 43 -16.11 6.13 24.30
N LEU A 44 -17.37 6.36 24.66
CA LEU A 44 -18.17 5.35 25.38
C LEU A 44 -18.35 4.09 24.52
N ALA A 45 -18.62 4.21 23.23
CA ALA A 45 -18.74 3.07 22.33
C ALA A 45 -17.45 2.25 22.23
N CYS A 46 -16.26 2.88 22.36
CA CYS A 46 -14.99 2.17 22.45
C CYS A 46 -14.92 1.29 23.70
N SER A 47 -15.32 1.82 24.85
CA SER A 47 -15.30 1.05 26.13
C SER A 47 -16.33 -0.08 26.16
N GLU A 48 -17.35 -0.02 25.34
CA GLU A 48 -18.41 -1.04 25.23
C GLU A 48 -18.09 -2.12 24.18
N LEU A 49 -16.91 -2.10 23.54
CA LEU A 49 -16.50 -3.15 22.61
C LEU A 49 -16.27 -4.46 23.37
N PRO A 50 -16.94 -5.57 22.97
CA PRO A 50 -16.85 -6.84 23.69
C PRO A 50 -15.52 -7.56 23.44
N ASN A 51 -14.87 -7.28 22.32
CA ASN A 51 -13.63 -7.91 21.87
C ASN A 51 -12.84 -6.95 20.96
N ALA A 52 -11.67 -7.38 20.48
CA ALA A 52 -10.83 -6.60 19.58
C ALA A 52 -11.32 -6.57 18.11
N GLU A 53 -12.38 -7.29 17.79
CA GLU A 53 -12.90 -7.38 16.44
C GLU A 53 -13.56 -6.07 15.97
N GLU A 54 -13.57 -5.89 14.65
CA GLU A 54 -14.22 -4.75 14.03
C GLU A 54 -15.74 -4.83 14.21
N LYS A 55 -16.35 -3.78 14.76
CA LYS A 55 -17.78 -3.66 14.94
C LYS A 55 -18.31 -2.37 14.32
N VAL A 56 -19.27 -2.49 13.42
CA VAL A 56 -19.99 -1.34 12.87
C VAL A 56 -20.83 -0.71 13.98
N ILE A 57 -20.68 0.59 14.18
CA ILE A 57 -21.40 1.34 15.21
C ILE A 57 -22.32 2.41 14.63
N GLY A 58 -22.14 2.82 13.38
CA GLY A 58 -22.97 3.86 12.78
C GLY A 58 -22.41 4.43 11.49
N SER A 59 -22.54 5.74 11.33
CA SER A 59 -22.05 6.45 10.15
C SER A 59 -21.59 7.87 10.49
N TYR A 60 -20.63 8.36 9.69
CA TYR A 60 -20.12 9.72 9.77
C TYR A 60 -19.81 10.27 8.37
N ARG A 61 -20.38 11.42 8.00
CA ARG A 61 -20.19 12.09 6.69
C ARG A 61 -20.39 11.15 5.48
N GLY A 62 -21.42 10.28 5.55
CA GLY A 62 -21.70 9.30 4.49
C GLY A 62 -20.85 8.03 4.53
N PHE A 63 -19.83 7.96 5.39
CA PHE A 63 -19.02 6.77 5.58
C PHE A 63 -19.60 5.86 6.66
N GLU A 64 -19.55 4.54 6.47
CA GLU A 64 -19.82 3.58 7.53
C GLU A 64 -18.73 3.69 8.60
N LEU A 65 -19.15 3.85 9.85
CA LEU A 65 -18.25 3.98 11.00
C LEU A 65 -18.20 2.67 11.78
N SER A 66 -17.03 2.08 11.84
CA SER A 66 -16.72 0.90 12.65
C SER A 66 -15.66 1.23 13.70
N LEU A 67 -15.67 0.47 14.79
CA LEU A 67 -14.62 0.53 15.81
C LEU A 67 -13.95 -0.84 15.94
N ARG A 68 -12.65 -0.83 16.24
CA ARG A 68 -11.90 -2.01 16.70
C ARG A 68 -10.84 -1.61 17.72
N PHE A 69 -10.37 -2.59 18.48
CA PHE A 69 -9.21 -2.42 19.35
C PHE A 69 -7.98 -3.05 18.70
N ASP A 70 -6.94 -2.27 18.48
CA ASP A 70 -5.64 -2.74 18.00
C ASP A 70 -4.83 -3.25 19.20
N THR A 71 -4.72 -4.56 19.34
CA THR A 71 -4.01 -5.20 20.46
C THR A 71 -2.51 -4.97 20.42
N PHE A 72 -1.93 -4.78 19.23
CA PHE A 72 -0.50 -4.55 19.07
C PHE A 72 -0.10 -3.15 19.54
N ARG A 73 -0.91 -2.14 19.19
CA ARG A 73 -0.70 -0.75 19.59
C ARG A 73 -1.37 -0.37 20.90
N SER A 74 -2.23 -1.25 21.42
CA SER A 74 -3.06 -1.01 22.60
C SER A 74 -3.91 0.25 22.48
N GLU A 75 -4.50 0.48 21.32
CA GLU A 75 -5.32 1.66 21.02
C GLU A 75 -6.63 1.30 20.33
N TYR A 76 -7.64 2.12 20.57
CA TYR A 76 -8.88 2.04 19.80
C TYR A 76 -8.72 2.73 18.45
N GLN A 77 -9.31 2.16 17.43
CA GLN A 77 -9.28 2.67 16.08
C GLN A 77 -10.70 2.78 15.52
N ALA A 78 -11.01 3.93 14.95
CA ALA A 78 -12.18 4.10 14.10
C ALA A 78 -11.81 3.77 12.66
N LEU A 79 -12.71 3.09 11.98
CA LEU A 79 -12.61 2.75 10.58
C LEU A 79 -13.76 3.41 9.83
N LEU A 80 -13.42 4.28 8.89
CA LEU A 80 -14.36 4.93 7.99
C LEU A 80 -14.33 4.18 6.67
N LYS A 81 -15.45 3.56 6.30
CA LYS A 81 -15.58 2.74 5.10
C LYS A 81 -16.48 3.43 4.07
N GLY A 82 -15.87 3.81 2.96
CA GLY A 82 -16.52 4.21 1.73
C GLY A 82 -16.23 3.17 0.63
N GLN A 83 -15.71 3.61 -0.51
CA GLN A 83 -15.09 2.71 -1.50
C GLN A 83 -13.79 2.11 -0.95
N ARG A 84 -13.14 2.85 -0.06
CA ARG A 84 -11.96 2.39 0.67
C ARG A 84 -12.18 2.49 2.17
N LYS A 85 -11.26 1.86 2.92
CA LYS A 85 -11.30 1.88 4.38
C LYS A 85 -10.17 2.78 4.90
N TYR A 86 -10.52 3.71 5.77
CA TYR A 86 -9.59 4.65 6.41
C TYR A 86 -9.56 4.39 7.91
N THR A 87 -8.38 4.13 8.44
CA THR A 87 -8.18 3.85 9.86
C THR A 87 -7.70 5.12 10.55
N VAL A 88 -8.37 5.49 11.62
CA VAL A 88 -8.08 6.67 12.44
C VAL A 88 -7.87 6.24 13.88
N PRO A 89 -6.68 6.46 14.48
CA PRO A 89 -6.44 6.14 15.88
C PRO A 89 -7.25 7.08 16.78
N LEU A 90 -7.89 6.51 17.79
CA LEU A 90 -8.69 7.23 18.76
C LEU A 90 -7.94 7.36 20.09
N GLY A 91 -8.10 8.50 20.73
CA GLY A 91 -7.61 8.78 22.07
C GLY A 91 -8.72 8.90 23.10
N THR A 92 -8.36 9.38 24.27
CA THR A 92 -9.30 9.62 25.38
C THR A 92 -10.05 10.95 25.27
N ASP A 93 -9.57 11.88 24.44
CA ASP A 93 -10.21 13.19 24.24
C ASP A 93 -11.34 13.09 23.21
N PRO A 94 -12.61 13.32 23.63
CA PRO A 94 -13.77 13.26 22.75
C PRO A 94 -13.69 14.20 21.55
N LEU A 95 -13.36 15.47 21.78
CA LEU A 95 -13.26 16.47 20.72
C LEU A 95 -12.11 16.20 19.77
N GLY A 96 -10.96 15.81 20.31
CA GLY A 96 -9.80 15.43 19.52
C GLY A 96 -10.06 14.24 18.61
N ASN A 97 -10.90 13.29 19.01
CA ASN A 97 -11.30 12.17 18.18
C ASN A 97 -12.10 12.61 16.95
N ILE A 98 -13.06 13.53 17.15
CA ILE A 98 -13.84 14.10 16.03
C ILE A 98 -12.93 14.87 15.07
N ILE A 99 -12.00 15.67 15.59
CA ILE A 99 -11.02 16.41 14.78
C ILE A 99 -10.15 15.45 13.96
N ARG A 100 -9.72 14.32 14.53
CA ARG A 100 -8.94 13.30 13.81
C ARG A 100 -9.74 12.67 12.66
N LEU A 101 -11.02 12.37 12.89
CA LEU A 101 -11.91 11.86 11.85
C LEU A 101 -12.08 12.90 10.74
N ASP A 102 -12.34 14.16 11.08
CA ASP A 102 -12.47 15.26 10.12
C ASP A 102 -11.17 15.44 9.30
N ASN A 103 -10.01 15.47 9.95
CA ASN A 103 -8.73 15.61 9.28
C ASN A 103 -8.48 14.45 8.32
N SER A 104 -8.84 13.22 8.68
CA SER A 104 -8.71 12.06 7.81
C SER A 104 -9.55 12.19 6.54
N LEU A 105 -10.77 12.74 6.64
CA LEU A 105 -11.67 12.95 5.50
C LEU A 105 -11.33 14.21 4.70
N ASN A 106 -10.82 15.25 5.35
CA ASN A 106 -10.42 16.49 4.66
C ASN A 106 -9.08 16.36 3.94
N ASN A 107 -8.29 15.33 4.23
CA ASN A 107 -6.97 15.11 3.61
C ASN A 107 -7.02 14.34 2.27
N PHE A 108 -8.20 14.13 1.69
CA PHE A 108 -8.31 13.46 0.39
C PHE A 108 -7.56 14.15 -0.76
N PRO A 109 -7.57 15.49 -0.90
CA PRO A 109 -6.82 16.15 -1.98
C PRO A 109 -5.32 15.85 -1.93
N GLU A 110 -4.72 15.89 -0.74
CA GLU A 110 -3.30 15.56 -0.55
C GLU A 110 -3.01 14.09 -0.86
N ARG A 111 -3.89 13.19 -0.44
CA ARG A 111 -3.76 11.75 -0.74
C ARG A 111 -3.83 11.47 -2.25
N ILE A 112 -4.71 12.17 -2.97
CA ILE A 112 -4.83 12.05 -4.43
C ILE A 112 -3.57 12.56 -5.09
N ASN A 113 -3.12 13.77 -4.74
CA ASN A 113 -1.91 14.37 -5.30
C ASN A 113 -0.67 13.50 -5.04
N SER A 114 -0.51 12.99 -3.83
CA SER A 114 0.60 12.10 -3.47
C SER A 114 0.59 10.82 -4.31
N ALA A 115 -0.57 10.20 -4.46
CA ALA A 115 -0.71 8.98 -5.25
C ALA A 115 -0.51 9.20 -6.76
N GLU A 116 -0.93 10.34 -7.30
CA GLU A 116 -0.71 10.72 -8.69
C GLU A 116 0.79 10.99 -8.97
N ASN A 117 1.48 11.66 -8.05
CA ASN A 117 2.93 11.90 -8.14
C ASN A 117 3.72 10.58 -8.04
N GLU A 118 3.33 9.68 -7.14
CA GLU A 118 3.96 8.37 -7.01
C GLU A 118 3.77 7.55 -8.30
N LEU A 119 2.57 7.55 -8.86
CA LEU A 119 2.27 6.88 -10.13
C LEU A 119 3.13 7.43 -11.29
N ALA A 120 3.26 8.76 -11.39
CA ALA A 120 4.10 9.39 -12.40
C ALA A 120 5.57 8.99 -12.24
N THR A 121 6.08 8.95 -11.01
CA THR A 121 7.44 8.51 -10.70
C THR A 121 7.66 7.04 -11.09
N LEU A 122 6.71 6.16 -10.78
CA LEU A 122 6.78 4.75 -11.15
C LEU A 122 6.77 4.55 -12.67
N HIS A 123 5.96 5.32 -13.42
CA HIS A 123 5.97 5.27 -14.87
C HIS A 123 7.32 5.72 -15.46
N GLN A 124 7.95 6.77 -14.90
CA GLN A 124 9.29 7.20 -15.33
C GLN A 124 10.35 6.12 -15.04
N GLN A 125 10.29 5.49 -13.86
CA GLN A 125 11.19 4.40 -13.51
C GLN A 125 10.99 3.19 -14.43
N GLN A 126 9.75 2.84 -14.74
CA GLN A 126 9.42 1.76 -15.66
C GLN A 126 9.99 2.04 -17.07
N ALA A 127 9.79 3.25 -17.59
CA ALA A 127 10.32 3.64 -18.89
C ALA A 127 11.85 3.60 -18.92
N ALA A 128 12.51 4.10 -17.86
CA ALA A 128 13.97 4.03 -17.75
C ALA A 128 14.49 2.59 -17.68
N ALA A 129 13.81 1.74 -16.92
CA ALA A 129 14.17 0.31 -16.82
C ALA A 129 13.99 -0.42 -18.16
N GLN A 130 12.94 -0.10 -18.92
CA GLN A 130 12.74 -0.66 -20.26
C GLN A 130 13.89 -0.30 -21.21
N ILE A 131 14.29 0.96 -21.22
CA ILE A 131 15.43 1.43 -22.03
C ILE A 131 16.72 0.70 -21.61
N GLU A 132 16.93 0.47 -20.31
CA GLU A 132 18.14 -0.22 -19.82
C GLU A 132 18.16 -1.71 -20.20
N VAL A 133 17.01 -2.37 -20.17
CA VAL A 133 16.87 -3.78 -20.59
C VAL A 133 17.09 -3.95 -22.10
N GLU A 134 16.70 -2.96 -22.90
CA GLU A 134 16.88 -2.97 -24.36
C GLU A 134 18.31 -2.65 -24.81
N LYS A 135 19.15 -2.12 -23.92
CA LYS A 135 20.57 -1.90 -24.25
C LYS A 135 21.31 -3.23 -24.42
N PRO A 136 22.08 -3.39 -25.50
CA PRO A 136 22.92 -4.58 -25.66
C PRO A 136 23.90 -4.64 -24.48
N PHE A 137 24.13 -5.86 -23.99
CA PHE A 137 25.05 -6.08 -22.87
C PHE A 137 26.48 -5.61 -23.28
N PRO A 138 27.09 -4.66 -22.55
CA PRO A 138 28.35 -4.01 -22.97
C PRO A 138 29.50 -5.00 -23.21
N GLN A 139 29.42 -6.21 -22.67
CA GLN A 139 30.43 -7.26 -22.76
C GLN A 139 29.98 -8.44 -23.64
N GLU A 140 28.92 -8.31 -24.42
CA GLU A 140 28.36 -9.39 -25.23
C GLU A 140 29.36 -9.83 -26.30
N GLU A 141 30.03 -8.89 -26.96
CA GLU A 141 31.08 -9.16 -27.94
C GLU A 141 32.27 -9.88 -27.31
N GLU A 142 32.73 -9.42 -26.14
CA GLU A 142 33.84 -10.05 -25.40
C GLU A 142 33.48 -11.46 -24.93
N LEU A 143 32.24 -11.67 -24.50
CA LEU A 143 31.75 -13.00 -24.11
C LEU A 143 31.71 -13.95 -25.31
N ALA A 144 31.23 -13.47 -26.46
CA ALA A 144 31.19 -14.26 -27.71
C ALA A 144 32.61 -14.64 -28.18
N GLU A 145 33.55 -13.69 -28.15
CA GLU A 145 34.95 -13.94 -28.52
C GLU A 145 35.63 -14.95 -27.59
N LYS A 146 35.46 -14.78 -26.27
CA LYS A 146 36.02 -15.71 -25.27
C LYS A 146 35.39 -17.11 -25.37
N SER A 147 34.08 -17.18 -25.62
CA SER A 147 33.36 -18.44 -25.81
C SER A 147 33.85 -19.20 -27.08
N ALA A 148 34.05 -18.46 -28.18
CA ALA A 148 34.59 -19.04 -29.41
C ALA A 148 36.01 -19.57 -29.20
N ARG A 149 36.87 -18.79 -28.51
CA ARG A 149 38.25 -19.22 -28.20
C ARG A 149 38.28 -20.42 -27.27
N LEU A 150 37.38 -20.51 -26.31
CA LEU A 150 37.23 -21.67 -25.42
C LEU A 150 36.86 -22.93 -26.23
N ALA A 151 35.93 -22.83 -27.16
CA ALA A 151 35.51 -23.92 -28.01
C ALA A 151 36.68 -24.41 -28.90
N GLU A 152 37.48 -23.48 -29.46
CA GLU A 152 38.67 -23.79 -30.25
C GLU A 152 39.73 -24.52 -29.41
N LEU A 153 40.04 -24.05 -28.21
CA LEU A 153 40.98 -24.69 -27.30
C LEU A 153 40.54 -26.10 -26.89
N ASN A 154 39.25 -26.30 -26.62
CA ASN A 154 38.71 -27.62 -26.30
C ASN A 154 38.85 -28.59 -27.48
N ALA A 155 38.58 -28.13 -28.70
CA ALA A 155 38.77 -28.95 -29.90
C ALA A 155 40.26 -29.36 -30.10
N GLN A 156 41.22 -28.45 -29.83
CA GLN A 156 42.65 -28.75 -29.89
C GLN A 156 43.07 -29.76 -28.82
N LEU A 157 42.50 -29.65 -27.60
CA LEU A 157 42.76 -30.60 -26.51
C LEU A 157 42.23 -32.01 -26.85
N ASP A 158 41.06 -32.12 -27.43
CA ASP A 158 40.46 -33.39 -27.84
C ASP A 158 41.33 -34.07 -28.94
N VAL A 159 41.87 -33.30 -29.88
CA VAL A 159 42.81 -33.81 -30.88
C VAL A 159 44.10 -34.30 -30.23
N CYS A 160 44.66 -33.59 -29.24
CA CYS A 160 45.85 -34.02 -28.50
C CYS A 160 45.59 -35.29 -27.71
N LEU A 161 44.44 -35.49 -27.11
CA LEU A 161 44.08 -36.72 -26.39
C LEU A 161 43.97 -37.95 -27.31
N LEU A 162 43.54 -37.75 -28.55
CA LEU A 162 43.52 -38.83 -29.56
C LEU A 162 44.93 -39.30 -29.99
N TYR A 163 45.93 -38.40 -29.96
CA TYR A 163 47.33 -38.74 -30.30
C TYR A 163 48.12 -39.35 -29.13
N THR A 164 47.64 -39.23 -27.88
CA THR A 164 48.29 -39.82 -26.68
C THR A 164 47.69 -41.17 -26.27
N SER A 165 46.79 -41.74 -27.05
CA SER A 165 46.32 -43.11 -26.85
C SER A 165 47.50 -44.10 -27.02
N PRO A 166 47.84 -44.92 -26.01
CA PRO A 166 48.98 -45.82 -26.10
C PRO A 166 48.77 -46.80 -27.25
N SER A 167 49.83 -46.92 -28.05
CA SER A 167 49.86 -47.88 -29.15
C SER A 167 49.71 -49.34 -28.64
N PRO A 168 48.93 -50.20 -29.31
CA PRO A 168 48.68 -51.59 -28.88
C PRO A 168 49.92 -52.48 -28.85
N ARG A 169 51.14 -51.93 -29.00
CA ARG A 169 52.39 -52.70 -29.08
C ARG A 169 53.18 -52.84 -27.78
N ASP A 170 52.70 -52.23 -26.68
CA ASP A 170 53.39 -52.30 -25.37
C ASP A 170 52.81 -53.33 -24.41
N LEU A 171 52.11 -54.34 -24.92
CA LEU A 171 51.62 -55.46 -24.12
C LEU A 171 52.29 -56.73 -24.71
N SER A 172 53.54 -56.99 -24.30
CA SER A 172 54.25 -58.30 -24.44
C SER A 172 54.93 -58.60 -23.12
#